data_9cdcc41c07935e1b47d95223f4586b48
#
_entry.id   9cdcc41c07935e1b47d95223f4586b48
#
_cell.length_a   1.000
_cell.length_b   1.000
_cell.length_c   1.000
_cell.angle_alpha   90.00
_cell.angle_beta   90.00
_cell.angle_gamma   90.00
#
_symmetry.space_group_name_H-M   'P 1'
#
loop_
_entity.id
_entity.type
_entity.pdbx_description
1 polymer ?
#
loop_
_entity_poly.entity_id
_entity_poly.type
_entity_poly.pdbx_seq_one_letter_code
_entity_poly.pdbx_strand_id
1 'polypeptide(L)'
;MAVDYLSALNAGSGLNVTQIVDALVDAERAPKQKKIDEAKETATVKISALGSLKSELSVFDTNAKLLDGQTGLKLSSSTSNVTLTRTDSSLASEFSHSINVAQIAQSQVLNFDNGGSGFSSTTADIGIDELSLRFGTWSGTSFSTNSDYASATTLNFTAGATSLTDVRDAINNAGIGVTASIIEVSDSQYSLMVKSAVGEDRALRVKSHFSGSENNVLKYNPGNIDSLADTANQVIAATDAIFTVDGISVTRNSNSITDLFSGITMELANITASDIGTNQTISSTYSQTDALATLETVVTEINYLLAFLKEQSKPGTNGEAGGPLNGDHFIRYIETKIKSLTSTPISGYADTDIYLSNFGVVTELDGTLSIDTTRFTEYFAENPEHFAAVTTTMIRTGDAGITGSATTDLFTPGKYNFNLSAGTATLTDTDLNSDTMSIGTNKYGYAGTDIGATGLLLETTKSSADTSIYMGRSILATLSNYIDDILMLNGDVDNKINNLEDDVDSLIEDQEALDLQIASQRALYVKKFTAMQTAVSSFKKTGEFLDNLIASWNSSN
;
A
#
# COMPACT_ATOMS: atom_id res chain seq x y z
N MET A 1 -46.42 -45.46 -0.07
CA MET A 1 -46.40 -46.25 1.18
C MET A 1 -45.63 -47.52 0.91
N ALA A 2 -44.33 -47.56 1.26
CA ALA A 2 -43.56 -48.77 1.27
C ALA A 2 -44.04 -49.60 2.48
N VAL A 3 -44.66 -50.72 2.23
CA VAL A 3 -45.10 -51.66 3.30
C VAL A 3 -43.80 -52.11 3.97
N ASP A 4 -43.71 -51.94 5.28
CA ASP A 4 -42.56 -52.41 6.07
C ASP A 4 -42.59 -53.94 6.19
N TYR A 5 -42.13 -54.60 5.13
CA TYR A 5 -42.02 -56.04 5.05
C TYR A 5 -41.05 -56.61 6.09
N LEU A 6 -40.15 -55.81 6.64
CA LEU A 6 -39.18 -56.21 7.64
C LEU A 6 -39.81 -56.43 9.01
N SER A 7 -40.78 -55.59 9.40
CA SER A 7 -41.55 -55.78 10.65
C SER A 7 -42.48 -57.03 10.61
N ALA A 8 -43.06 -57.32 9.45
CA ALA A 8 -43.91 -58.52 9.27
C ALA A 8 -43.10 -59.84 9.29
N LEU A 9 -41.83 -59.79 8.89
CA LEU A 9 -40.93 -60.97 8.85
C LEU A 9 -40.33 -61.33 10.22
N ASN A 10 -40.32 -60.40 11.19
CA ASN A 10 -39.82 -60.62 12.56
C ASN A 10 -40.65 -61.66 13.34
N ALA A 11 -41.90 -61.90 12.95
CA ALA A 11 -42.83 -62.80 13.63
C ALA A 11 -42.56 -64.29 13.42
N GLY A 12 -41.70 -64.69 12.49
CA GLY A 12 -41.49 -66.10 12.11
C GLY A 12 -40.25 -66.79 12.66
N SER A 13 -39.12 -66.12 12.81
CA SER A 13 -37.82 -66.70 13.22
C SER A 13 -37.30 -66.20 14.56
N GLY A 14 -37.86 -65.08 15.13
CA GLY A 14 -37.37 -64.44 16.34
C GLY A 14 -36.05 -63.60 16.14
N LEU A 15 -35.55 -63.49 14.91
CA LEU A 15 -34.35 -62.73 14.60
C LEU A 15 -34.73 -61.35 14.08
N ASN A 16 -34.20 -60.30 14.69
CA ASN A 16 -34.37 -58.93 14.20
C ASN A 16 -33.42 -58.69 13.01
N VAL A 17 -33.91 -59.03 11.80
CA VAL A 17 -33.15 -58.94 10.56
C VAL A 17 -32.67 -57.52 10.30
N THR A 18 -33.47 -56.49 10.62
CA THR A 18 -33.10 -55.09 10.43
C THR A 18 -31.86 -54.75 11.25
N GLN A 19 -31.85 -55.10 12.54
CA GLN A 19 -30.69 -54.83 13.40
C GLN A 19 -29.43 -55.56 12.96
N ILE A 20 -29.58 -56.82 12.48
CA ILE A 20 -28.42 -57.58 11.98
C ILE A 20 -27.87 -56.97 10.69
N VAL A 21 -28.76 -56.59 9.77
CA VAL A 21 -28.36 -55.95 8.52
C VAL A 21 -27.70 -54.62 8.78
N ASP A 22 -28.28 -53.77 9.64
CA ASP A 22 -27.74 -52.46 10.00
C ASP A 22 -26.37 -52.63 10.66
N ALA A 23 -26.17 -53.55 11.59
CA ALA A 23 -24.88 -53.80 12.23
C ALA A 23 -23.80 -54.27 11.25
N LEU A 24 -24.16 -55.13 10.27
CA LEU A 24 -23.24 -55.59 9.24
C LEU A 24 -22.82 -54.46 8.30
N VAL A 25 -23.79 -53.64 7.89
CA VAL A 25 -23.55 -52.50 7.00
C VAL A 25 -22.72 -51.45 7.70
N ASP A 26 -23.01 -51.15 8.98
CA ASP A 26 -22.23 -50.19 9.78
C ASP A 26 -20.79 -50.68 10.00
N ALA A 27 -20.59 -52.01 10.22
CA ALA A 27 -19.26 -52.57 10.36
C ALA A 27 -18.42 -52.47 9.07
N GLU A 28 -19.04 -52.56 7.88
CA GLU A 28 -18.37 -52.36 6.60
C GLU A 28 -18.14 -50.89 6.27
N ARG A 29 -19.07 -50.02 6.67
CA ARG A 29 -19.00 -48.56 6.47
C ARG A 29 -17.93 -47.91 7.33
N ALA A 30 -17.90 -48.19 8.63
CA ALA A 30 -17.13 -47.45 9.62
C ALA A 30 -15.63 -47.28 9.25
N PRO A 31 -14.86 -48.27 8.80
CA PRO A 31 -13.46 -48.08 8.48
C PRO A 31 -13.22 -47.22 7.24
N LYS A 32 -14.15 -47.24 6.26
CA LYS A 32 -14.05 -46.41 5.06
C LYS A 32 -14.46 -44.97 5.35
N GLN A 33 -15.57 -44.81 6.07
CA GLN A 33 -16.05 -43.50 6.53
C GLN A 33 -14.98 -42.79 7.33
N LYS A 34 -14.38 -43.49 8.29
CA LYS A 34 -13.30 -42.92 9.12
C LYS A 34 -12.14 -42.39 8.27
N LYS A 35 -11.74 -43.11 7.23
CA LYS A 35 -10.66 -42.63 6.34
C LYS A 35 -11.04 -41.37 5.57
N ILE A 36 -12.27 -41.29 5.08
CA ILE A 36 -12.76 -40.11 4.36
C ILE A 36 -12.83 -38.94 5.33
N ASP A 37 -13.39 -39.13 6.52
CA ASP A 37 -13.54 -38.08 7.54
C ASP A 37 -12.17 -37.53 7.99
N GLU A 38 -11.20 -38.43 8.29
CA GLU A 38 -9.84 -38.04 8.70
C GLU A 38 -9.08 -37.31 7.58
N ALA A 39 -9.23 -37.74 6.33
CA ALA A 39 -8.61 -37.09 5.18
C ALA A 39 -9.22 -35.70 4.96
N LYS A 40 -10.54 -35.56 5.02
CA LYS A 40 -11.28 -34.31 4.89
C LYS A 40 -10.92 -33.32 6.00
N GLU A 41 -10.90 -33.79 7.26
CA GLU A 41 -10.47 -32.97 8.40
C GLU A 41 -9.03 -32.49 8.21
N THR A 42 -8.11 -33.36 7.80
CA THR A 42 -6.71 -33.02 7.53
C THR A 42 -6.57 -31.97 6.44
N ALA A 43 -7.28 -32.11 5.31
CA ALA A 43 -7.26 -31.13 4.24
C ALA A 43 -7.83 -29.77 4.68
N THR A 44 -8.96 -29.77 5.37
CA THR A 44 -9.60 -28.55 5.89
C THR A 44 -8.72 -27.80 6.89
N VAL A 45 -8.04 -28.52 7.78
CA VAL A 45 -7.08 -27.93 8.74
C VAL A 45 -5.90 -27.32 8.02
N LYS A 46 -5.37 -27.97 6.97
CA LYS A 46 -4.29 -27.43 6.15
C LYS A 46 -4.70 -26.19 5.37
N ILE A 47 -5.89 -26.17 4.78
CA ILE A 47 -6.45 -25.00 4.09
C ILE A 47 -6.53 -23.81 5.06
N SER A 48 -7.07 -24.05 6.26
CA SER A 48 -7.16 -23.00 7.30
C SER A 48 -5.79 -22.49 7.73
N ALA A 49 -4.81 -23.37 7.86
CA ALA A 49 -3.44 -23.01 8.23
C ALA A 49 -2.73 -22.21 7.11
N LEU A 50 -2.96 -22.57 5.84
CA LEU A 50 -2.45 -21.81 4.69
C LEU A 50 -3.12 -20.44 4.57
N GLY A 51 -4.42 -20.34 4.88
CA GLY A 51 -5.12 -19.06 4.99
C GLY A 51 -4.53 -18.16 6.07
N SER A 52 -4.18 -18.74 7.23
CA SER A 52 -3.48 -18.01 8.30
C SER A 52 -2.07 -17.59 7.86
N LEU A 53 -1.34 -18.45 7.15
CA LEU A 53 -0.03 -18.13 6.58
C LEU A 53 -0.13 -16.95 5.61
N LYS A 54 -1.11 -16.97 4.70
CA LYS A 54 -1.37 -15.88 3.76
C LYS A 54 -1.59 -14.55 4.50
N SER A 55 -2.36 -14.58 5.59
CA SER A 55 -2.60 -13.41 6.44
C SER A 55 -1.31 -12.89 7.10
N GLU A 56 -0.52 -13.76 7.71
CA GLU A 56 0.73 -13.38 8.39
C GLU A 56 1.79 -12.84 7.41
N LEU A 57 1.93 -13.44 6.25
CA LEU A 57 2.80 -12.94 5.20
C LEU A 57 2.36 -11.55 4.72
N SER A 58 1.06 -11.31 4.56
CA SER A 58 0.52 -10.00 4.18
C SER A 58 0.73 -8.94 5.26
N VAL A 59 0.62 -9.31 6.54
CA VAL A 59 0.91 -8.41 7.67
C VAL A 59 2.39 -8.05 7.67
N PHE A 60 3.28 -9.03 7.52
CA PHE A 60 4.71 -8.77 7.42
C PHE A 60 5.05 -7.84 6.26
N ASP A 61 4.51 -8.09 5.07
CA ASP A 61 4.73 -7.26 3.89
C ASP A 61 4.27 -5.82 4.12
N THR A 62 3.10 -5.64 4.74
CA THR A 62 2.59 -4.31 5.11
C THR A 62 3.55 -3.60 6.07
N ASN A 63 4.02 -4.28 7.11
CA ASN A 63 4.96 -3.72 8.09
C ASN A 63 6.32 -3.42 7.45
N ALA A 64 6.82 -4.28 6.56
CA ALA A 64 8.04 -4.04 5.81
C ALA A 64 7.95 -2.78 4.94
N LYS A 65 6.83 -2.58 4.24
CA LYS A 65 6.56 -1.37 3.44
C LYS A 65 6.45 -0.10 4.28
N LEU A 66 5.99 -0.18 5.54
CA LEU A 66 5.98 0.97 6.47
C LEU A 66 7.39 1.35 6.94
N LEU A 67 8.33 0.42 6.95
CA LEU A 67 9.73 0.66 7.31
C LEU A 67 10.58 1.11 6.12
N ASP A 68 10.06 1.02 4.90
CA ASP A 68 10.75 1.53 3.72
C ASP A 68 11.01 3.03 3.84
N GLY A 69 12.15 3.46 3.36
CA GLY A 69 12.57 4.85 3.45
C GLY A 69 13.20 5.27 4.79
N GLN A 70 13.30 4.39 5.79
CA GLN A 70 13.93 4.67 7.07
C GLN A 70 15.47 4.53 6.96
N THR A 71 16.12 5.47 6.29
CA THR A 71 17.57 5.45 5.99
C THR A 71 18.48 5.71 7.21
N GLY A 72 17.92 5.86 8.41
CA GLY A 72 18.66 6.33 9.58
C GLY A 72 18.87 7.85 9.62
N LEU A 73 18.51 8.59 8.57
CA LEU A 73 18.52 10.05 8.55
C LEU A 73 17.34 10.59 9.38
N LYS A 74 17.65 11.46 10.32
CA LYS A 74 16.69 12.17 11.14
C LYS A 74 16.58 13.62 10.69
N LEU A 75 15.37 14.04 10.33
CA LEU A 75 15.05 15.43 10.06
C LEU A 75 14.80 16.17 11.38
N SER A 76 15.39 17.32 11.55
CA SER A 76 15.24 18.16 12.74
C SER A 76 15.10 19.61 12.36
N SER A 77 14.28 20.32 13.12
CA SER A 77 14.17 21.77 13.08
C SER A 77 14.25 22.32 14.51
N SER A 78 14.95 23.42 14.70
CA SER A 78 15.05 24.09 16.01
C SER A 78 13.73 24.69 16.49
N THR A 79 12.73 24.78 15.61
CA THR A 79 11.39 25.33 15.91
C THR A 79 10.32 24.50 15.22
N SER A 80 9.06 24.63 15.68
CA SER A 80 7.90 24.01 15.02
C SER A 80 7.40 24.81 13.80
N ASN A 81 7.98 25.98 13.54
CA ASN A 81 7.52 26.91 12.51
C ASN A 81 8.10 26.58 11.12
N VAL A 82 9.23 25.89 11.08
CA VAL A 82 9.78 25.30 9.87
C VAL A 82 9.80 23.80 10.07
N THR A 83 9.05 23.08 9.28
CA THR A 83 9.01 21.62 9.35
C THR A 83 9.61 21.01 8.10
N LEU A 84 10.23 19.85 8.27
CA LEU A 84 10.83 19.07 7.19
C LEU A 84 10.10 17.74 7.06
N THR A 85 9.73 17.39 5.84
CA THR A 85 9.11 16.10 5.53
C THR A 85 9.91 15.41 4.42
N ARG A 86 10.24 14.14 4.62
CA ARG A 86 10.90 13.34 3.59
C ARG A 86 9.88 12.93 2.55
N THR A 87 10.17 13.22 1.28
CA THR A 87 9.33 12.86 0.14
C THR A 87 9.97 11.78 -0.73
N ASP A 88 11.31 11.69 -0.71
CA ASP A 88 12.07 10.64 -1.35
C ASP A 88 13.31 10.30 -0.52
N SER A 89 13.29 9.11 0.08
CA SER A 89 14.37 8.65 0.94
C SER A 89 15.65 8.30 0.18
N SER A 90 15.55 7.97 -1.09
CA SER A 90 16.68 7.61 -1.94
C SER A 90 17.54 8.82 -2.31
N LEU A 91 16.97 10.01 -2.32
CA LEU A 91 17.64 11.27 -2.65
C LEU A 91 18.07 12.07 -1.43
N ALA A 92 17.50 11.77 -0.24
CA ALA A 92 17.81 12.53 0.97
C ALA A 92 19.25 12.30 1.43
N SER A 93 19.94 13.39 1.80
CA SER A 93 21.32 13.39 2.28
C SER A 93 21.46 14.19 3.57
N GLU A 94 22.62 14.11 4.20
CA GLU A 94 22.96 14.95 5.35
C GLU A 94 23.10 16.43 4.95
N PHE A 95 22.55 17.30 5.77
CA PHE A 95 22.76 18.74 5.71
C PHE A 95 22.50 19.39 7.06
N SER A 96 23.01 20.62 7.21
CA SER A 96 22.65 21.51 8.32
C SER A 96 22.71 22.94 7.81
N HIS A 97 21.58 23.64 7.85
CA HIS A 97 21.45 24.99 7.33
C HIS A 97 20.76 25.91 8.33
N SER A 98 21.10 27.18 8.28
CA SER A 98 20.42 28.26 9.01
C SER A 98 19.37 28.89 8.09
N ILE A 99 18.12 28.85 8.52
CA ILE A 99 16.98 29.49 7.81
C ILE A 99 16.57 30.75 8.58
N ASN A 100 16.41 31.84 7.85
CA ASN A 100 15.84 33.07 8.40
C ASN A 100 14.68 33.50 7.51
N VAL A 101 13.47 33.48 8.05
CA VAL A 101 12.25 33.83 7.30
C VAL A 101 11.99 35.31 7.44
N ALA A 102 12.00 36.03 6.33
CA ALA A 102 11.66 37.46 6.28
C ALA A 102 10.16 37.67 6.04
N GLN A 103 9.54 36.78 5.24
CA GLN A 103 8.14 36.87 4.83
C GLN A 103 7.63 35.50 4.43
N ILE A 104 6.36 35.19 4.72
CA ILE A 104 5.68 34.00 4.19
C ILE A 104 4.88 34.35 2.92
N ALA A 105 4.66 33.35 2.10
CA ALA A 105 3.74 33.49 0.98
C ALA A 105 2.30 33.61 1.48
N GLN A 106 1.56 34.56 0.94
CA GLN A 106 0.16 34.82 1.30
C GLN A 106 -0.73 34.86 0.07
N SER A 107 -1.98 34.48 0.26
CA SER A 107 -3.04 34.68 -0.72
C SER A 107 -3.52 36.13 -0.69
N GLN A 108 -3.89 36.69 -1.83
CA GLN A 108 -4.68 37.90 -1.85
C GLN A 108 -6.08 37.62 -1.32
N VAL A 109 -6.58 38.52 -0.45
CA VAL A 109 -7.96 38.52 0.01
C VAL A 109 -8.60 39.83 -0.39
N LEU A 110 -9.61 39.77 -1.24
CA LEU A 110 -10.45 40.87 -1.67
C LEU A 110 -11.81 40.78 -0.99
N ASN A 111 -12.29 41.88 -0.45
CA ASN A 111 -13.62 42.01 0.12
C ASN A 111 -14.44 42.99 -0.73
N PHE A 112 -15.49 42.47 -1.39
CA PHE A 112 -16.45 43.26 -2.14
C PHE A 112 -17.64 43.58 -1.23
N ASP A 113 -17.75 44.81 -0.77
CA ASP A 113 -18.73 45.25 0.21
C ASP A 113 -19.68 46.34 -0.34
N ASN A 114 -19.83 46.39 -1.66
CA ASN A 114 -20.66 47.39 -2.34
C ASN A 114 -20.34 48.84 -1.92
N GLY A 115 -19.02 49.15 -1.88
CA GLY A 115 -18.54 50.48 -1.50
C GLY A 115 -18.75 50.82 -0.01
N GLY A 116 -18.67 49.81 0.86
CA GLY A 116 -18.80 49.94 2.32
C GLY A 116 -20.23 49.85 2.85
N SER A 117 -21.24 49.70 1.95
CA SER A 117 -22.65 49.62 2.36
C SER A 117 -23.13 48.17 2.56
N GLY A 118 -22.37 47.18 2.11
CA GLY A 118 -22.79 45.81 2.01
C GLY A 118 -23.87 45.58 0.92
N PHE A 119 -24.04 44.31 0.55
CA PHE A 119 -25.17 43.88 -0.29
C PHE A 119 -26.34 43.52 0.63
N SER A 120 -27.55 43.98 0.30
CA SER A 120 -28.73 43.76 1.15
C SER A 120 -29.36 42.36 1.02
N SER A 121 -28.86 41.54 0.08
CA SER A 121 -29.35 40.19 -0.16
C SER A 121 -28.27 39.34 -0.81
N THR A 122 -28.27 38.04 -0.51
CA THR A 122 -27.42 37.05 -1.16
C THR A 122 -28.00 36.50 -2.46
N THR A 123 -29.32 36.70 -2.67
CA THR A 123 -30.11 36.13 -3.77
C THR A 123 -30.71 37.14 -4.74
N ALA A 124 -30.61 38.44 -4.39
CA ALA A 124 -31.07 39.49 -5.32
C ALA A 124 -30.05 39.70 -6.44
N ASP A 125 -30.56 40.14 -7.61
CA ASP A 125 -29.71 40.52 -8.74
C ASP A 125 -28.77 41.69 -8.33
N ILE A 126 -27.47 41.52 -8.62
CA ILE A 126 -26.45 42.51 -8.37
C ILE A 126 -26.04 43.32 -9.60
N GLY A 127 -26.68 43.07 -10.76
CA GLY A 127 -26.49 43.86 -11.99
C GLY A 127 -25.18 43.55 -12.72
N ILE A 128 -24.80 42.28 -12.81
CA ILE A 128 -23.69 41.84 -13.66
C ILE A 128 -24.16 40.65 -14.54
N ASP A 129 -23.54 40.48 -15.70
CA ASP A 129 -23.74 39.34 -16.59
C ASP A 129 -22.40 38.67 -16.98
N GLU A 130 -21.28 39.30 -16.59
CA GLU A 130 -19.93 38.73 -16.77
C GLU A 130 -19.00 39.15 -15.59
N LEU A 131 -18.15 38.20 -15.16
CA LEU A 131 -17.06 38.48 -14.23
C LEU A 131 -15.76 37.94 -14.85
N SER A 132 -14.76 38.82 -14.99
CA SER A 132 -13.45 38.51 -15.51
C SER A 132 -12.42 38.49 -14.38
N LEU A 133 -11.74 37.35 -14.21
CA LEU A 133 -10.67 37.15 -13.23
C LEU A 133 -9.35 36.96 -13.98
N ARG A 134 -8.31 37.68 -13.60
CA ARG A 134 -6.99 37.56 -14.21
C ARG A 134 -5.92 37.53 -13.13
N PHE A 135 -4.98 36.57 -13.24
CA PHE A 135 -3.84 36.44 -12.34
C PHE A 135 -2.66 37.29 -12.82
N GLY A 136 -1.90 37.80 -11.87
CA GLY A 136 -0.67 38.56 -12.11
C GLY A 136 -0.12 39.18 -10.83
N THR A 137 0.83 40.09 -11.01
CA THR A 137 1.50 40.80 -9.92
C THR A 137 1.11 42.27 -9.93
N TRP A 138 0.79 42.83 -8.78
CA TRP A 138 0.58 44.27 -8.58
C TRP A 138 1.86 44.94 -8.11
N SER A 139 2.31 45.94 -8.83
CA SER A 139 3.37 46.88 -8.39
C SER A 139 2.77 48.26 -8.28
N GLY A 140 2.36 48.65 -7.09
CA GLY A 140 1.54 49.84 -6.87
C GLY A 140 0.22 49.72 -7.64
N THR A 141 0.02 50.59 -8.65
CA THR A 141 -1.16 50.59 -9.52
C THR A 141 -0.96 49.88 -10.86
N SER A 142 0.21 49.32 -11.09
CA SER A 142 0.53 48.59 -12.35
C SER A 142 0.31 47.10 -12.17
N PHE A 143 -0.42 46.48 -13.12
CA PHE A 143 -0.68 45.05 -13.15
C PHE A 143 0.12 44.39 -14.28
N SER A 144 0.97 43.46 -13.90
CA SER A 144 1.70 42.57 -14.85
C SER A 144 1.04 41.20 -14.87
N THR A 145 0.55 40.78 -16.02
CA THR A 145 -0.13 39.47 -16.18
C THR A 145 0.88 38.34 -16.00
N ASN A 146 0.51 37.33 -15.25
CA ASN A 146 1.27 36.10 -15.13
C ASN A 146 1.23 35.34 -16.48
N SER A 147 2.39 34.94 -17.02
CA SER A 147 2.52 34.23 -18.31
C SER A 147 1.83 32.86 -18.34
N ASP A 148 1.81 32.18 -17.20
CA ASP A 148 1.19 30.87 -17.06
C ASP A 148 -0.34 30.96 -17.09
N TYR A 149 -0.89 32.16 -16.85
CA TYR A 149 -2.32 32.47 -16.84
C TYR A 149 -2.59 33.66 -17.78
N ALA A 150 -2.06 33.58 -19.02
CA ALA A 150 -2.11 34.67 -19.99
C ALA A 150 -3.53 35.14 -20.35
N SER A 151 -4.51 34.26 -20.25
CA SER A 151 -5.92 34.58 -20.50
C SER A 151 -6.67 34.83 -19.21
N ALA A 152 -7.60 35.79 -19.22
CA ALA A 152 -8.56 35.95 -18.13
C ALA A 152 -9.52 34.76 -18.09
N THR A 153 -9.91 34.34 -16.89
CA THR A 153 -11.07 33.47 -16.71
C THR A 153 -12.32 34.30 -16.74
N THR A 154 -13.20 34.06 -17.69
CA THR A 154 -14.48 34.77 -17.84
C THR A 154 -15.63 33.88 -17.39
N LEU A 155 -16.38 34.34 -16.40
CA LEU A 155 -17.58 33.69 -15.88
C LEU A 155 -18.81 34.45 -16.41
N ASN A 156 -19.70 33.76 -17.12
CA ASN A 156 -20.88 34.35 -17.73
C ASN A 156 -22.13 34.02 -16.90
N PHE A 157 -23.02 34.99 -16.75
CA PHE A 157 -24.23 34.86 -15.97
C PHE A 157 -25.47 35.30 -16.79
N THR A 158 -26.64 35.11 -16.22
CA THR A 158 -27.89 35.57 -16.82
C THR A 158 -28.13 37.02 -16.46
N ALA A 159 -28.17 37.90 -17.46
CA ALA A 159 -28.40 39.33 -17.24
C ALA A 159 -29.74 39.56 -16.50
N GLY A 160 -29.71 40.40 -15.46
CA GLY A 160 -30.86 40.74 -14.62
C GLY A 160 -31.31 39.64 -13.65
N ALA A 161 -30.50 38.59 -13.46
CA ALA A 161 -30.80 37.50 -12.55
C ALA A 161 -29.55 36.96 -11.81
N THR A 162 -28.45 37.66 -11.80
CA THR A 162 -27.19 37.25 -11.17
C THR A 162 -27.11 37.71 -9.72
N SER A 163 -27.05 36.75 -8.80
CA SER A 163 -26.93 36.99 -7.36
C SER A 163 -25.52 36.80 -6.85
N LEU A 164 -25.24 37.27 -5.61
CA LEU A 164 -23.96 36.96 -4.92
C LEU A 164 -23.71 35.43 -4.80
N THR A 165 -24.79 34.67 -4.59
CA THR A 165 -24.73 33.21 -4.51
C THR A 165 -24.26 32.62 -5.83
N ASP A 166 -24.80 33.08 -6.96
CA ASP A 166 -24.40 32.59 -8.29
C ASP A 166 -22.92 32.90 -8.56
N VAL A 167 -22.46 34.10 -8.19
CA VAL A 167 -21.05 34.48 -8.37
C VAL A 167 -20.12 33.64 -7.51
N ARG A 168 -20.44 33.45 -6.22
CA ARG A 168 -19.68 32.58 -5.32
C ARG A 168 -19.54 31.19 -5.89
N ASP A 169 -20.66 30.61 -6.32
CA ASP A 169 -20.71 29.23 -6.83
C ASP A 169 -19.97 29.11 -8.16
N ALA A 170 -20.08 30.09 -9.04
CA ALA A 170 -19.37 30.11 -10.32
C ALA A 170 -17.84 30.21 -10.09
N ILE A 171 -17.36 31.05 -9.19
CA ILE A 171 -15.94 31.16 -8.84
C ILE A 171 -15.43 29.82 -8.28
N ASN A 172 -16.14 29.22 -7.32
CA ASN A 172 -15.73 27.99 -6.67
C ASN A 172 -15.74 26.79 -7.64
N ASN A 173 -16.71 26.76 -8.56
CA ASN A 173 -16.82 25.70 -9.56
C ASN A 173 -15.82 25.85 -10.72
N ALA A 174 -15.26 27.02 -10.91
CA ALA A 174 -14.28 27.27 -11.99
C ALA A 174 -12.95 26.49 -11.80
N GLY A 175 -12.62 26.05 -10.56
CA GLY A 175 -11.45 25.22 -10.29
C GLY A 175 -10.09 25.89 -10.58
N ILE A 176 -10.04 27.23 -10.58
CA ILE A 176 -8.86 28.04 -10.96
C ILE A 176 -7.96 28.41 -9.78
N GLY A 177 -8.18 27.78 -8.61
CA GLY A 177 -7.43 28.11 -7.39
C GLY A 177 -7.88 29.42 -6.70
N VAL A 178 -9.05 29.95 -7.08
CA VAL A 178 -9.73 31.06 -6.41
C VAL A 178 -10.92 30.52 -5.65
N THR A 179 -11.11 30.99 -4.43
CA THR A 179 -12.27 30.65 -3.60
C THR A 179 -13.09 31.90 -3.28
N ALA A 180 -14.40 31.76 -3.22
CA ALA A 180 -15.30 32.84 -2.85
C ALA A 180 -16.20 32.38 -1.69
N SER A 181 -16.48 33.32 -0.78
CA SER A 181 -17.36 33.16 0.37
C SER A 181 -18.21 34.38 0.58
N ILE A 182 -19.46 34.20 0.99
CA ILE A 182 -20.34 35.29 1.37
C ILE A 182 -20.29 35.41 2.90
N ILE A 183 -20.05 36.63 3.41
CA ILE A 183 -19.96 36.93 4.85
C ILE A 183 -21.08 37.92 5.17
N GLU A 184 -21.89 37.61 6.16
CA GLU A 184 -22.81 38.58 6.76
C GLU A 184 -22.02 39.46 7.73
N VAL A 185 -21.85 40.73 7.38
CA VAL A 185 -21.03 41.68 8.15
C VAL A 185 -21.83 42.45 9.22
N SER A 186 -23.14 42.54 9.01
CA SER A 186 -24.14 43.02 9.98
C SER A 186 -25.54 42.57 9.52
N ASP A 187 -26.58 42.80 10.31
CA ASP A 187 -27.93 42.37 10.00
C ASP A 187 -28.36 42.72 8.56
N SER A 188 -28.57 41.68 7.75
CA SER A 188 -28.96 41.80 6.33
C SER A 188 -27.96 42.56 5.45
N GLN A 189 -26.68 42.60 5.85
CA GLN A 189 -25.60 43.21 5.07
C GLN A 189 -24.54 42.16 4.75
N TYR A 190 -24.31 41.92 3.50
CA TYR A 190 -23.44 40.84 3.01
C TYR A 190 -22.24 41.39 2.24
N SER A 191 -21.12 40.73 2.34
CA SER A 191 -19.91 40.93 1.52
C SER A 191 -19.53 39.65 0.79
N LEU A 192 -18.97 39.83 -0.40
CA LEU A 192 -18.33 38.72 -1.12
C LEU A 192 -16.81 38.80 -0.87
N MET A 193 -16.29 37.82 -0.14
CA MET A 193 -14.85 37.64 0.03
C MET A 193 -14.34 36.72 -1.09
N VAL A 194 -13.29 37.17 -1.79
CA VAL A 194 -12.61 36.38 -2.83
C VAL A 194 -11.15 36.23 -2.43
N LYS A 195 -10.69 34.99 -2.39
CA LYS A 195 -9.33 34.62 -2.00
C LYS A 195 -8.63 33.90 -3.14
N SER A 196 -7.45 34.39 -3.53
CA SER A 196 -6.59 33.77 -4.53
C SER A 196 -5.81 32.57 -3.95
N ALA A 197 -5.15 31.80 -4.80
CA ALA A 197 -4.06 30.92 -4.38
C ALA A 197 -2.91 31.75 -3.77
N VAL A 198 -2.00 31.08 -3.07
CA VAL A 198 -0.83 31.67 -2.44
C VAL A 198 0.20 32.09 -3.50
N GLY A 199 0.92 33.17 -3.27
CA GLY A 199 1.99 33.68 -4.12
C GLY A 199 1.69 35.06 -4.74
N GLU A 200 2.71 35.91 -4.88
CA GLU A 200 2.58 37.26 -5.42
C GLU A 200 2.05 37.25 -6.86
N ASP A 201 2.44 36.29 -7.67
CA ASP A 201 2.01 36.10 -9.05
C ASP A 201 0.56 35.62 -9.20
N ARG A 202 -0.09 35.31 -8.09
CA ARG A 202 -1.49 34.90 -7.99
C ARG A 202 -2.42 36.01 -7.56
N ALA A 203 -1.93 37.24 -7.49
CA ALA A 203 -2.78 38.39 -7.24
C ALA A 203 -3.82 38.57 -8.36
N LEU A 204 -5.02 38.98 -8.00
CA LEU A 204 -6.16 39.08 -8.88
C LEU A 204 -6.36 40.50 -9.39
N ARG A 205 -6.69 40.60 -10.65
CA ARG A 205 -7.46 41.73 -11.22
C ARG A 205 -8.85 41.23 -11.51
N VAL A 206 -9.87 41.93 -10.98
CA VAL A 206 -11.28 41.53 -11.11
C VAL A 206 -12.03 42.64 -11.82
N LYS A 207 -12.82 42.30 -12.83
CA LYS A 207 -13.68 43.18 -13.58
C LYS A 207 -15.04 42.56 -13.76
N SER A 208 -16.10 43.29 -13.48
CA SER A 208 -17.47 42.92 -13.78
C SER A 208 -18.05 43.74 -14.95
N HIS A 209 -18.92 43.13 -15.70
CA HIS A 209 -19.59 43.74 -16.85
C HIS A 209 -21.12 43.53 -16.77
N PHE A 210 -21.84 44.41 -17.43
CA PHE A 210 -23.26 44.30 -17.69
C PHE A 210 -23.58 44.83 -19.10
N SER A 211 -24.27 44.01 -19.93
CA SER A 211 -24.60 44.32 -21.33
C SER A 211 -23.36 44.76 -22.15
N GLY A 212 -22.21 44.06 -21.92
CA GLY A 212 -20.95 44.30 -22.64
C GLY A 212 -20.17 45.55 -22.17
N SER A 213 -20.65 46.28 -21.16
CA SER A 213 -19.95 47.43 -20.59
C SER A 213 -19.40 47.11 -19.20
N GLU A 214 -18.13 47.48 -18.93
CA GLU A 214 -17.53 47.36 -17.59
C GLU A 214 -18.34 48.15 -16.57
N ASN A 215 -18.62 47.59 -15.43
CA ASN A 215 -19.23 48.24 -14.29
C ASN A 215 -18.39 48.09 -13.03
N ASN A 216 -18.79 48.71 -11.92
CA ASN A 216 -18.03 48.69 -10.69
C ASN A 216 -18.67 47.85 -9.57
N VAL A 217 -19.57 46.94 -9.87
CA VAL A 217 -20.24 46.14 -8.83
C VAL A 217 -19.26 45.18 -8.16
N LEU A 218 -18.48 44.46 -8.95
CA LEU A 218 -17.40 43.59 -8.46
C LEU A 218 -16.11 43.96 -9.20
N LYS A 219 -15.45 45.02 -8.75
CA LYS A 219 -14.25 45.56 -9.40
C LYS A 219 -13.09 45.67 -8.43
N TYR A 220 -11.93 45.13 -8.85
CA TYR A 220 -10.62 45.38 -8.27
C TYR A 220 -9.59 45.54 -9.37
N ASN A 221 -9.23 46.79 -9.66
CA ASN A 221 -8.28 47.16 -10.71
C ASN A 221 -7.59 48.49 -10.31
N PRO A 222 -6.83 48.50 -9.18
CA PRO A 222 -6.17 49.72 -8.71
C PRO A 222 -5.27 50.29 -9.82
N GLY A 223 -5.38 51.60 -10.06
CA GLY A 223 -4.64 52.28 -11.12
C GLY A 223 -5.29 52.28 -12.49
N ASN A 224 -6.47 51.70 -12.65
CA ASN A 224 -7.24 51.91 -13.84
C ASN A 224 -7.62 53.40 -13.97
N ILE A 225 -7.29 54.01 -15.10
CA ILE A 225 -7.58 55.43 -15.41
C ILE A 225 -9.00 55.61 -15.95
N ASP A 226 -9.82 54.54 -16.01
CA ASP A 226 -11.24 54.68 -16.30
C ASP A 226 -11.96 55.33 -15.11
N SER A 227 -13.10 55.96 -15.36
CA SER A 227 -13.83 56.72 -14.36
C SER A 227 -14.54 55.87 -13.29
N LEU A 228 -14.34 54.55 -13.30
CA LEU A 228 -14.99 53.62 -12.38
C LEU A 228 -14.08 53.29 -11.19
N ALA A 229 -14.57 53.57 -9.98
CA ALA A 229 -13.84 53.26 -8.76
C ALA A 229 -13.85 51.75 -8.46
N ASP A 230 -12.78 51.29 -7.81
CA ASP A 230 -12.77 49.94 -7.22
C ASP A 230 -13.82 49.82 -6.12
N THR A 231 -14.48 48.68 -6.04
CA THR A 231 -15.46 48.35 -4.99
C THR A 231 -14.94 47.30 -4.03
N ALA A 232 -13.79 46.66 -4.34
CA ALA A 232 -13.13 45.76 -3.42
C ALA A 232 -12.11 46.47 -2.55
N ASN A 233 -12.09 46.13 -1.27
CA ASN A 233 -10.98 46.41 -0.37
C ASN A 233 -10.03 45.20 -0.39
N GLN A 234 -8.74 45.45 -0.67
CA GLN A 234 -7.72 44.43 -0.45
C GLN A 234 -7.44 44.32 1.04
N VAL A 235 -7.90 43.23 1.63
CA VAL A 235 -7.70 42.95 3.07
C VAL A 235 -6.29 42.39 3.31
N ILE A 236 -5.84 41.51 2.42
CA ILE A 236 -4.51 40.89 2.44
C ILE A 236 -3.94 40.99 1.02
N ALA A 237 -2.69 41.42 0.90
CA ALA A 237 -1.96 41.38 -0.38
C ALA A 237 -1.40 39.97 -0.63
N ALA A 238 -1.37 39.55 -1.89
CA ALA A 238 -0.60 38.38 -2.28
C ALA A 238 0.89 38.66 -2.12
N THR A 239 1.60 37.76 -1.52
CA THR A 239 3.06 37.87 -1.33
C THR A 239 3.72 36.52 -1.54
N ASP A 240 4.98 36.53 -1.95
CA ASP A 240 5.85 35.36 -1.97
C ASP A 240 6.50 35.13 -0.61
N ALA A 241 6.92 33.90 -0.36
CA ALA A 241 7.82 33.60 0.74
C ALA A 241 9.22 34.11 0.42
N ILE A 242 9.81 34.86 1.35
CA ILE A 242 11.19 35.38 1.26
C ILE A 242 11.92 34.89 2.52
N PHE A 243 12.99 34.16 2.32
CA PHE A 243 13.82 33.64 3.40
C PHE A 243 15.27 33.54 2.96
N THR A 244 16.17 33.38 3.91
CA THR A 244 17.57 33.08 3.59
C THR A 244 17.96 31.69 4.03
N VAL A 245 18.85 31.06 3.26
CA VAL A 245 19.52 29.80 3.60
C VAL A 245 21.00 30.12 3.71
N ASP A 246 21.57 30.02 4.91
CA ASP A 246 22.95 30.39 5.21
C ASP A 246 23.29 31.84 4.73
N GLY A 247 22.32 32.74 4.80
CA GLY A 247 22.46 34.11 4.36
C GLY A 247 22.18 34.35 2.86
N ILE A 248 21.95 33.34 2.07
CA ILE A 248 21.58 33.45 0.65
C ILE A 248 20.06 33.63 0.55
N SER A 249 19.61 34.73 -0.09
CA SER A 249 18.20 35.04 -0.25
C SER A 249 17.52 34.08 -1.27
N VAL A 250 16.38 33.55 -0.88
CA VAL A 250 15.52 32.66 -1.68
C VAL A 250 14.11 33.21 -1.68
N THR A 251 13.45 33.21 -2.84
CA THR A 251 12.04 33.61 -2.98
C THR A 251 11.26 32.44 -3.61
N ARG A 252 10.08 32.15 -3.04
CA ARG A 252 9.16 31.12 -3.56
C ARG A 252 7.72 31.59 -3.44
N ASN A 253 6.91 31.24 -4.43
CA ASN A 253 5.48 31.57 -4.45
C ASN A 253 4.60 30.68 -3.56
N SER A 254 5.20 29.80 -2.76
CA SER A 254 4.56 28.84 -1.86
C SER A 254 5.29 28.79 -0.53
N ASN A 255 4.58 28.40 0.54
CA ASN A 255 5.18 28.05 1.83
C ASN A 255 5.62 26.58 1.88
N SER A 256 5.21 25.77 0.90
CA SER A 256 5.68 24.39 0.70
C SER A 256 6.80 24.40 -0.33
N ILE A 257 8.02 24.21 0.13
CA ILE A 257 9.26 24.35 -0.66
C ILE A 257 9.77 22.94 -0.96
N THR A 258 9.63 22.52 -2.22
CA THR A 258 9.95 21.13 -2.66
C THR A 258 11.24 21.02 -3.45
N ASP A 259 11.84 22.15 -3.83
CA ASP A 259 12.96 22.23 -4.76
C ASP A 259 14.29 22.68 -4.13
N LEU A 260 14.31 22.84 -2.81
CA LEU A 260 15.49 23.35 -2.10
C LEU A 260 16.43 22.23 -1.66
N PHE A 261 15.90 21.13 -1.17
CA PHE A 261 16.63 19.97 -0.70
C PHE A 261 16.12 18.71 -1.40
N SER A 262 17.00 17.95 -2.01
CA SER A 262 16.63 16.73 -2.74
C SER A 262 15.91 15.74 -1.81
N GLY A 263 14.73 15.27 -2.23
CA GLY A 263 13.94 14.30 -1.48
C GLY A 263 13.31 14.81 -0.18
N ILE A 264 13.29 16.14 0.04
CA ILE A 264 12.76 16.75 1.27
C ILE A 264 11.92 17.98 0.92
N THR A 265 10.74 18.05 1.49
CA THR A 265 9.89 19.25 1.48
C THR A 265 10.09 20.03 2.77
N MET A 266 10.34 21.32 2.65
CA MET A 266 10.35 22.27 3.76
C MET A 266 9.05 23.06 3.77
N GLU A 267 8.35 23.05 4.91
CA GLU A 267 7.12 23.82 5.11
C GLU A 267 7.36 25.00 6.05
N LEU A 268 6.96 26.19 5.62
CA LEU A 268 6.91 27.40 6.44
C LEU A 268 5.51 27.51 7.05
N ALA A 269 5.32 26.90 8.22
CA ALA A 269 4.03 26.82 8.90
C ALA A 269 4.02 27.63 10.18
N ASN A 270 2.89 28.29 10.48
CA ASN A 270 2.69 29.02 11.75
C ASN A 270 3.75 30.08 12.08
N ILE A 271 4.38 30.66 11.06
CA ILE A 271 5.34 31.77 11.23
C ILE A 271 4.59 32.99 11.79
N THR A 272 4.99 33.44 12.95
CA THR A 272 4.44 34.64 13.59
C THR A 272 5.36 35.83 13.40
N ALA A 273 4.90 37.03 13.72
CA ALA A 273 5.72 38.24 13.62
C ALA A 273 7.00 38.18 14.49
N SER A 274 7.00 37.41 15.57
CA SER A 274 8.19 37.19 16.42
C SER A 274 9.20 36.21 15.83
N ASP A 275 8.80 35.37 14.87
CA ASP A 275 9.67 34.42 14.21
C ASP A 275 10.40 35.05 13.02
N ILE A 276 9.80 36.11 12.44
CA ILE A 276 10.37 36.84 11.33
C ILE A 276 11.70 37.46 11.73
N GLY A 277 12.74 37.24 10.93
CA GLY A 277 14.08 37.73 11.16
C GLY A 277 14.91 36.93 12.17
N THR A 278 14.35 35.86 12.74
CA THR A 278 15.11 34.97 13.64
C THR A 278 15.74 33.80 12.88
N ASN A 279 16.97 33.43 13.24
CA ASN A 279 17.64 32.29 12.66
C ASN A 279 17.12 30.99 13.27
N GLN A 280 16.76 30.05 12.43
CA GLN A 280 16.31 28.70 12.79
C GLN A 280 17.23 27.69 12.13
N THR A 281 17.63 26.67 12.84
CA THR A 281 18.47 25.61 12.27
C THR A 281 17.59 24.45 11.82
N ILE A 282 17.79 24.03 10.59
CA ILE A 282 17.24 22.79 10.04
C ILE A 282 18.37 21.83 9.71
N SER A 283 18.14 20.54 9.93
CA SER A 283 19.14 19.53 9.63
C SER A 283 18.54 18.20 9.23
N SER A 284 19.32 17.46 8.46
CA SER A 284 19.15 16.04 8.19
C SER A 284 20.47 15.36 8.61
N THR A 285 20.43 14.54 9.63
CA THR A 285 21.64 13.90 10.18
C THR A 285 21.37 12.45 10.51
N TYR A 286 22.36 11.60 10.38
CA TYR A 286 22.22 10.21 10.79
C TYR A 286 22.04 10.08 12.30
N SER A 287 21.00 9.37 12.71
CA SER A 287 20.67 9.07 14.09
C SER A 287 20.88 7.58 14.38
N GLN A 288 21.95 7.28 15.08
CA GLN A 288 22.25 5.90 15.50
C GLN A 288 21.11 5.30 16.33
N THR A 289 20.49 6.09 17.21
CA THR A 289 19.39 5.62 18.06
C THR A 289 18.16 5.24 17.22
N ASP A 290 17.79 6.09 16.25
CA ASP A 290 16.62 5.84 15.42
C ASP A 290 16.90 4.67 14.45
N ALA A 291 18.11 4.57 13.89
CA ALA A 291 18.54 3.46 13.06
C ALA A 291 18.55 2.11 13.83
N LEU A 292 19.05 2.11 15.06
CA LEU A 292 19.01 0.91 15.91
C LEU A 292 17.58 0.49 16.21
N ALA A 293 16.70 1.41 16.59
CA ALA A 293 15.30 1.12 16.84
C ALA A 293 14.58 0.56 15.59
N THR A 294 14.92 1.08 14.40
CA THR A 294 14.42 0.54 13.13
C THR A 294 14.93 -0.88 12.89
N LEU A 295 16.23 -1.15 13.11
CA LEU A 295 16.80 -2.48 12.97
C LEU A 295 16.19 -3.48 13.96
N GLU A 296 15.95 -3.08 15.20
CA GLU A 296 15.27 -3.89 16.22
C GLU A 296 13.85 -4.25 15.77
N THR A 297 13.14 -3.31 15.15
CA THR A 297 11.82 -3.57 14.58
C THR A 297 11.90 -4.58 13.44
N VAL A 298 12.83 -4.40 12.48
CA VAL A 298 13.05 -5.35 11.37
C VAL A 298 13.34 -6.75 11.88
N VAL A 299 14.24 -6.89 12.84
CA VAL A 299 14.61 -8.18 13.44
C VAL A 299 13.41 -8.81 14.17
N THR A 300 12.62 -8.00 14.86
CA THR A 300 11.43 -8.46 15.57
C THR A 300 10.38 -9.00 14.60
N GLU A 301 10.10 -8.30 13.50
CA GLU A 301 9.15 -8.73 12.47
C GLU A 301 9.60 -10.03 11.80
N ILE A 302 10.88 -10.15 11.45
CA ILE A 302 11.44 -11.39 10.88
C ILE A 302 11.32 -12.54 11.89
N ASN A 303 11.66 -12.33 13.17
CA ASN A 303 11.55 -13.34 14.20
C ASN A 303 10.10 -13.78 14.46
N TYR A 304 9.15 -12.85 14.39
CA TYR A 304 7.73 -13.17 14.51
C TYR A 304 7.27 -14.08 13.38
N LEU A 305 7.63 -13.76 12.14
CA LEU A 305 7.31 -14.60 10.98
C LEU A 305 7.98 -15.99 11.09
N LEU A 306 9.26 -16.06 11.48
CA LEU A 306 9.96 -17.33 11.67
C LEU A 306 9.34 -18.18 12.78
N ALA A 307 8.91 -17.57 13.89
CA ALA A 307 8.21 -18.25 14.99
C ALA A 307 6.87 -18.82 14.53
N PHE A 308 6.10 -18.04 13.74
CA PHE A 308 4.86 -18.51 13.15
C PHE A 308 5.08 -19.73 12.24
N LEU A 309 6.03 -19.65 11.30
CA LEU A 309 6.36 -20.77 10.39
C LEU A 309 6.79 -22.01 11.16
N LYS A 310 7.60 -21.86 12.21
CA LYS A 310 8.05 -22.95 13.08
C LYS A 310 6.89 -23.60 13.81
N GLU A 311 5.93 -22.83 14.32
CA GLU A 311 4.73 -23.35 14.98
C GLU A 311 3.85 -24.16 14.01
N GLN A 312 3.65 -23.65 12.77
CA GLN A 312 2.88 -24.36 11.75
C GLN A 312 3.52 -25.68 11.30
N SER A 313 4.84 -25.78 11.33
CA SER A 313 5.61 -26.92 10.83
C SER A 313 6.16 -27.86 11.91
N LYS A 314 5.98 -27.55 13.21
CA LYS A 314 6.56 -28.33 14.30
C LYS A 314 6.15 -29.80 14.24
N PRO A 315 7.06 -30.75 14.51
CA PRO A 315 6.72 -32.17 14.62
C PRO A 315 5.87 -32.45 15.86
N GLY A 316 4.97 -33.40 15.78
CA GLY A 316 4.28 -33.93 16.96
C GLY A 316 5.26 -34.69 17.85
N THR A 317 5.19 -34.47 19.17
CA THR A 317 6.06 -35.14 20.15
C THR A 317 5.28 -35.55 21.39
N ASN A 318 5.65 -36.69 21.98
CA ASN A 318 5.08 -37.15 23.26
C ASN A 318 3.55 -37.26 23.32
N GLY A 319 2.89 -37.58 22.21
CA GLY A 319 1.41 -37.69 22.13
C GLY A 319 0.69 -36.37 21.85
N GLU A 320 1.41 -35.26 21.72
CA GLU A 320 0.86 -34.02 21.22
C GLU A 320 0.89 -34.01 19.69
N ALA A 321 -0.17 -33.46 19.07
CA ALA A 321 -0.24 -33.30 17.62
C ALA A 321 0.82 -32.30 17.17
N GLY A 322 1.41 -32.54 16.00
CA GLY A 322 2.27 -31.58 15.33
C GLY A 322 1.50 -30.36 14.83
N GLY A 323 2.22 -29.37 14.34
CA GLY A 323 1.62 -28.23 13.63
C GLY A 323 0.80 -28.69 12.42
N PRO A 324 -0.21 -27.93 12.01
CA PRO A 324 -1.13 -28.30 10.93
C PRO A 324 -0.43 -28.54 9.57
N LEU A 325 0.71 -27.90 9.36
CA LEU A 325 1.54 -28.03 8.14
C LEU A 325 2.82 -28.83 8.42
N ASN A 326 2.82 -29.68 9.46
CA ASN A 326 3.94 -30.56 9.76
C ASN A 326 4.26 -31.47 8.56
N GLY A 327 5.55 -31.52 8.22
CA GLY A 327 6.04 -32.32 7.07
C GLY A 327 5.84 -31.63 5.72
N ASP A 328 5.23 -30.46 5.68
CA ASP A 328 5.05 -29.72 4.42
C ASP A 328 6.40 -29.09 3.98
N HIS A 329 6.84 -29.44 2.77
CA HIS A 329 8.09 -28.94 2.22
C HIS A 329 8.03 -27.45 1.85
N PHE A 330 6.85 -26.94 1.52
CA PHE A 330 6.65 -25.54 1.15
C PHE A 330 6.96 -24.60 2.32
N ILE A 331 6.45 -24.91 3.52
CA ILE A 331 6.72 -24.12 4.72
C ILE A 331 8.22 -24.08 5.05
N ARG A 332 8.89 -25.24 4.95
CA ARG A 332 10.35 -25.33 5.17
C ARG A 332 11.13 -24.56 4.10
N TYR A 333 10.63 -24.51 2.88
CA TYR A 333 11.25 -23.74 1.81
C TYR A 333 11.18 -22.25 2.12
N ILE A 334 10.00 -21.73 2.53
CA ILE A 334 9.83 -20.32 2.95
C ILE A 334 10.77 -20.00 4.11
N GLU A 335 10.77 -20.82 5.17
CA GLU A 335 11.64 -20.64 6.34
C GLU A 335 13.13 -20.58 5.94
N THR A 336 13.57 -21.52 5.11
CA THR A 336 14.96 -21.56 4.63
C THR A 336 15.30 -20.33 3.79
N LYS A 337 14.37 -19.89 2.94
CA LYS A 337 14.56 -18.70 2.10
C LYS A 337 14.71 -17.44 2.95
N ILE A 338 13.84 -17.26 3.94
CA ILE A 338 13.92 -16.12 4.88
C ILE A 338 15.25 -16.15 5.63
N LYS A 339 15.66 -17.30 6.16
CA LYS A 339 16.97 -17.44 6.84
C LYS A 339 18.16 -17.18 5.92
N SER A 340 18.08 -17.55 4.65
CA SER A 340 19.17 -17.30 3.70
C SER A 340 19.38 -15.83 3.41
N LEU A 341 18.33 -15.00 3.47
CA LEU A 341 18.42 -13.55 3.23
C LEU A 341 19.33 -12.85 4.24
N THR A 342 19.42 -13.34 5.47
CA THR A 342 20.29 -12.76 6.51
C THR A 342 21.79 -12.98 6.25
N SER A 343 22.14 -13.97 5.44
CA SER A 343 23.52 -14.27 5.04
C SER A 343 23.81 -13.92 3.57
N THR A 344 22.82 -13.42 2.84
CA THR A 344 22.95 -13.03 1.45
C THR A 344 23.63 -11.65 1.37
N PRO A 345 24.59 -11.45 0.46
CA PRO A 345 25.16 -10.13 0.24
C PRO A 345 24.12 -9.14 -0.26
N ILE A 346 24.18 -7.92 0.23
CA ILE A 346 23.34 -6.79 -0.18
C ILE A 346 24.21 -5.88 -1.04
N SER A 347 24.04 -5.96 -2.35
CA SER A 347 24.84 -5.24 -3.34
C SER A 347 24.21 -3.89 -3.72
N GLY A 348 25.02 -2.98 -4.28
CA GLY A 348 24.54 -1.72 -4.83
C GLY A 348 24.41 -0.57 -3.84
N TYR A 349 24.99 -0.67 -2.66
CA TYR A 349 25.06 0.44 -1.68
C TYR A 349 26.47 0.97 -1.46
N ALA A 350 27.49 0.15 -1.71
CA ALA A 350 28.91 0.47 -1.57
C ALA A 350 29.71 -0.19 -2.69
N ASP A 351 31.04 0.05 -2.69
CA ASP A 351 31.97 -0.63 -3.61
C ASP A 351 32.08 -2.14 -3.34
N THR A 352 31.75 -2.57 -2.15
CA THR A 352 31.74 -3.97 -1.70
C THR A 352 30.36 -4.32 -1.17
N ASP A 353 30.04 -5.60 -1.20
CA ASP A 353 28.80 -6.12 -0.64
C ASP A 353 28.70 -5.85 0.87
N ILE A 354 27.49 -5.53 1.30
CA ILE A 354 27.12 -5.34 2.70
C ILE A 354 26.35 -6.59 3.15
N TYR A 355 26.45 -6.92 4.43
CA TYR A 355 25.72 -8.01 5.06
C TYR A 355 24.96 -7.51 6.29
N LEU A 356 23.85 -8.15 6.64
CA LEU A 356 23.17 -7.84 7.90
C LEU A 356 24.09 -8.03 9.11
N SER A 357 25.04 -8.95 9.03
CA SER A 357 26.06 -9.15 10.07
C SER A 357 26.99 -7.95 10.28
N ASN A 358 27.14 -7.06 9.30
CA ASN A 358 27.87 -5.81 9.48
C ASN A 358 27.15 -4.91 10.48
N PHE A 359 25.83 -4.90 10.46
CA PHE A 359 24.96 -4.20 11.41
C PHE A 359 24.77 -4.95 12.73
N GLY A 360 25.59 -5.96 13.02
CA GLY A 360 25.50 -6.72 14.27
C GLY A 360 24.38 -7.75 14.32
N VAL A 361 23.65 -8.01 13.24
CA VAL A 361 22.62 -9.05 13.22
C VAL A 361 23.27 -10.43 13.22
N VAL A 362 22.90 -11.25 14.20
CA VAL A 362 23.42 -12.60 14.42
C VAL A 362 22.28 -13.61 14.35
N THR A 363 22.52 -14.75 13.71
CA THR A 363 21.58 -15.87 13.73
C THR A 363 21.93 -16.79 14.89
N GLU A 364 20.98 -16.97 15.80
CA GLU A 364 21.11 -17.84 16.97
C GLU A 364 20.96 -19.32 16.62
N LEU A 365 21.35 -20.21 17.54
CA LEU A 365 21.27 -21.67 17.33
C LEU A 365 19.83 -22.17 17.08
N ASP A 366 18.83 -21.51 17.61
CA ASP A 366 17.42 -21.85 17.43
C ASP A 366 16.84 -21.27 16.12
N GLY A 367 17.65 -20.51 15.38
CA GLY A 367 17.32 -19.86 14.11
C GLY A 367 16.69 -18.48 14.23
N THR A 368 16.55 -17.92 15.44
CA THR A 368 16.13 -16.55 15.65
C THR A 368 17.28 -15.58 15.38
N LEU A 369 16.93 -14.32 15.13
CA LEU A 369 17.89 -13.24 14.94
C LEU A 369 18.03 -12.43 16.23
N SER A 370 19.26 -12.03 16.57
CA SER A 370 19.57 -11.09 17.63
C SER A 370 20.45 -9.96 17.10
N ILE A 371 20.62 -8.89 17.88
CA ILE A 371 21.46 -7.74 17.50
C ILE A 371 22.58 -7.57 18.53
N ASP A 372 23.81 -7.63 18.06
CA ASP A 372 24.97 -7.14 18.78
C ASP A 372 25.03 -5.61 18.63
N THR A 373 24.56 -4.90 19.65
CA THR A 373 24.47 -3.44 19.65
C THR A 373 25.84 -2.76 19.63
N THR A 374 26.88 -3.41 20.12
CA THR A 374 28.26 -2.88 20.09
C THR A 374 28.75 -2.86 18.64
N ARG A 375 28.61 -3.97 17.94
CA ARG A 375 28.97 -4.10 16.53
C ARG A 375 28.16 -3.16 15.64
N PHE A 376 26.84 -3.04 15.92
CA PHE A 376 26.00 -2.06 15.23
C PHE A 376 26.53 -0.65 15.38
N THR A 377 26.84 -0.25 16.62
CA THR A 377 27.34 1.09 16.96
C THR A 377 28.63 1.43 16.22
N GLU A 378 29.59 0.50 16.24
CA GLU A 378 30.88 0.66 15.56
C GLU A 378 30.71 0.80 14.05
N TYR A 379 29.96 -0.11 13.43
CA TYR A 379 29.76 -0.09 11.97
C TYR A 379 28.97 1.12 11.49
N PHE A 380 27.89 1.49 12.22
CA PHE A 380 27.05 2.64 11.87
C PHE A 380 27.81 3.97 12.02
N ALA A 381 28.70 4.09 12.99
CA ALA A 381 29.51 5.29 13.17
C ALA A 381 30.49 5.53 11.99
N GLU A 382 30.97 4.45 11.36
CA GLU A 382 31.89 4.53 10.22
C GLU A 382 31.16 4.64 8.89
N ASN A 383 29.97 4.02 8.75
CA ASN A 383 29.25 3.89 7.48
C ASN A 383 27.73 4.08 7.68
N PRO A 384 27.29 5.24 8.16
CA PRO A 384 25.87 5.44 8.48
C PRO A 384 24.96 5.36 7.23
N GLU A 385 25.46 5.76 6.05
CA GLU A 385 24.72 5.70 4.78
C GLU A 385 24.43 4.26 4.32
N HIS A 386 25.21 3.29 4.78
CA HIS A 386 24.99 1.88 4.47
C HIS A 386 23.72 1.33 5.09
N PHE A 387 23.14 2.01 6.10
CA PHE A 387 21.92 1.58 6.75
C PHE A 387 20.72 1.52 5.79
N ALA A 388 20.74 2.30 4.71
CA ALA A 388 19.75 2.19 3.64
C ALA A 388 19.64 0.77 3.07
N ALA A 389 20.71 -0.03 3.11
CA ALA A 389 20.70 -1.44 2.68
C ALA A 389 19.72 -2.32 3.48
N VAL A 390 19.34 -1.91 4.68
CA VAL A 390 18.36 -2.64 5.50
C VAL A 390 16.93 -2.36 5.03
N THR A 391 16.60 -1.09 4.77
CA THR A 391 15.20 -0.64 4.64
C THR A 391 14.85 -0.02 3.29
N THR A 392 15.79 0.60 2.58
CA THR A 392 15.47 1.52 1.46
C THR A 392 16.11 1.07 0.16
N THR A 393 15.31 0.75 -0.84
CA THR A 393 15.77 0.58 -2.22
C THR A 393 16.18 1.95 -2.77
N MET A 394 17.40 2.06 -3.32
CA MET A 394 17.90 3.35 -3.79
C MET A 394 18.78 3.24 -5.02
N ILE A 395 18.78 4.31 -5.80
CA ILE A 395 19.75 4.54 -6.89
C ILE A 395 20.65 5.72 -6.48
N ARG A 396 21.91 5.46 -6.26
CA ARG A 396 22.90 6.48 -5.92
C ARG A 396 23.91 6.66 -7.05
N THR A 397 24.22 7.89 -7.36
CA THR A 397 25.26 8.23 -8.35
C THR A 397 26.51 8.75 -7.64
N GLY A 398 27.67 8.43 -8.19
CA GLY A 398 28.95 8.97 -7.66
C GLY A 398 29.19 10.44 -8.02
N ASP A 399 28.30 11.05 -8.80
CA ASP A 399 28.38 12.45 -9.25
C ASP A 399 27.10 13.19 -8.85
N ALA A 400 27.21 14.19 -7.98
CA ALA A 400 26.09 14.99 -7.48
C ALA A 400 25.31 15.77 -8.58
N GLY A 401 25.89 15.94 -9.77
CA GLY A 401 25.20 16.57 -10.92
C GLY A 401 24.40 15.58 -11.77
N ILE A 402 24.25 14.35 -11.31
CA ILE A 402 23.47 13.30 -11.96
C ILE A 402 22.51 12.71 -10.93
N THR A 403 21.23 12.73 -11.22
CA THR A 403 20.21 12.05 -10.41
C THR A 403 19.81 10.74 -11.05
N GLY A 404 19.57 9.71 -10.25
CA GLY A 404 19.17 8.38 -10.70
C GLY A 404 17.84 7.97 -10.06
N SER A 405 17.01 7.30 -10.84
CA SER A 405 15.79 6.65 -10.38
C SER A 405 15.59 5.33 -11.13
N ALA A 406 14.75 4.44 -10.59
CA ALA A 406 14.32 3.24 -11.30
C ALA A 406 12.82 3.29 -11.54
N THR A 407 12.39 2.92 -12.75
CA THR A 407 10.97 2.85 -13.12
C THR A 407 10.35 1.50 -12.80
N THR A 408 11.17 0.51 -12.46
CA THR A 408 10.76 -0.86 -12.08
C THR A 408 11.70 -1.43 -11.04
N ASP A 409 11.25 -2.42 -10.27
CA ASP A 409 12.10 -3.18 -9.34
C ASP A 409 12.78 -4.40 -10.01
N LEU A 410 12.78 -4.45 -11.34
CA LEU A 410 13.33 -5.58 -12.09
C LEU A 410 14.86 -5.52 -12.28
N PHE A 411 15.52 -4.51 -11.75
CA PHE A 411 16.97 -4.41 -11.84
C PHE A 411 17.69 -5.43 -10.94
N THR A 412 18.89 -5.81 -11.35
CA THR A 412 19.83 -6.58 -10.52
C THR A 412 20.60 -5.62 -9.62
N PRO A 413 20.57 -5.76 -8.29
CA PRO A 413 21.36 -4.93 -7.40
C PRO A 413 22.87 -5.04 -7.70
N GLY A 414 23.55 -3.89 -7.74
CA GLY A 414 24.97 -3.88 -8.06
C GLY A 414 25.54 -2.48 -8.34
N LYS A 415 26.81 -2.45 -8.70
CA LYS A 415 27.51 -1.26 -9.14
C LYS A 415 27.63 -1.27 -10.66
N TYR A 416 27.32 -0.15 -11.28
CA TYR A 416 27.40 0.07 -12.72
C TYR A 416 28.27 1.28 -12.98
N ASN A 417 28.87 1.39 -14.15
CA ASN A 417 29.58 2.59 -14.61
C ASN A 417 28.76 3.26 -15.71
N PHE A 418 28.44 4.52 -15.52
CA PHE A 418 27.78 5.38 -16.51
C PHE A 418 28.82 6.26 -17.19
N ASN A 419 28.94 6.14 -18.50
CA ASN A 419 29.80 6.99 -19.31
C ASN A 419 28.96 7.77 -20.33
N LEU A 420 29.08 9.10 -20.30
CA LEU A 420 28.48 10.01 -21.27
C LEU A 420 29.61 10.74 -22.00
N SER A 421 29.73 10.52 -23.28
CA SER A 421 30.76 11.15 -24.10
C SER A 421 30.24 11.40 -25.51
N ALA A 422 30.48 12.59 -26.03
CA ALA A 422 30.16 12.99 -27.42
C ALA A 422 28.72 12.65 -27.85
N GLY A 423 27.75 12.76 -26.93
CA GLY A 423 26.34 12.48 -27.19
C GLY A 423 25.95 10.98 -27.14
N THR A 424 26.89 10.11 -26.77
CA THR A 424 26.60 8.69 -26.51
C THR A 424 26.64 8.41 -25.04
N ALA A 425 25.59 7.77 -24.52
CA ALA A 425 25.51 7.31 -23.13
C ALA A 425 25.62 5.78 -23.10
N THR A 426 26.53 5.26 -22.29
CA THR A 426 26.73 3.82 -22.10
C THR A 426 26.69 3.49 -20.63
N LEU A 427 26.16 2.30 -20.32
CA LEU A 427 26.16 1.72 -19.00
C LEU A 427 26.93 0.40 -19.04
N THR A 428 27.80 0.17 -18.07
CA THR A 428 28.66 -1.01 -17.98
C THR A 428 28.47 -1.66 -16.61
N ASP A 429 28.29 -2.99 -16.57
CA ASP A 429 28.22 -3.76 -15.32
C ASP A 429 29.61 -4.11 -14.76
N THR A 430 29.66 -4.83 -13.66
CA THR A 430 30.91 -5.27 -13.01
C THR A 430 31.66 -6.33 -13.82
N ASP A 431 30.99 -7.06 -14.70
CA ASP A 431 31.59 -8.08 -15.59
C ASP A 431 32.08 -7.48 -16.91
N LEU A 432 32.08 -6.13 -17.03
CA LEU A 432 32.48 -5.36 -18.18
C LEU A 432 31.59 -5.54 -19.41
N ASN A 433 30.37 -6.06 -19.24
CA ASN A 433 29.36 -5.98 -20.29
C ASN A 433 28.86 -4.55 -20.39
N SER A 434 28.78 -4.02 -21.59
CA SER A 434 28.41 -2.63 -21.83
C SER A 434 27.29 -2.52 -22.84
N ASP A 435 26.33 -1.66 -22.56
CA ASP A 435 25.22 -1.38 -23.47
C ASP A 435 24.90 0.12 -23.54
N THR A 436 24.20 0.52 -24.58
CA THR A 436 23.85 1.91 -24.84
C THR A 436 22.51 2.26 -24.17
N MET A 437 22.44 3.47 -23.63
CA MET A 437 21.22 4.03 -23.08
C MET A 437 20.44 4.84 -24.11
N SER A 438 19.10 4.81 -24.03
CA SER A 438 18.26 5.70 -24.81
C SER A 438 18.44 7.16 -24.35
N ILE A 439 18.46 8.11 -25.29
CA ILE A 439 18.75 9.51 -25.00
C ILE A 439 17.50 10.36 -25.24
N GLY A 440 17.09 11.10 -24.20
CA GLY A 440 16.10 12.18 -24.27
C GLY A 440 16.75 13.52 -23.93
N THR A 441 15.96 14.57 -23.78
CA THR A 441 16.49 15.87 -23.33
C THR A 441 16.88 15.77 -21.86
N ASN A 442 18.22 15.75 -21.60
CA ASN A 442 18.81 15.60 -20.26
C ASN A 442 18.42 14.30 -19.51
N LYS A 443 17.86 13.30 -20.22
CA LYS A 443 17.39 12.03 -19.65
C LYS A 443 18.01 10.86 -20.41
N TYR A 444 18.48 9.87 -19.65
CA TYR A 444 19.15 8.68 -20.16
C TYR A 444 18.51 7.45 -19.54
N GLY A 445 17.80 6.66 -20.33
CA GLY A 445 17.05 5.49 -19.85
C GLY A 445 17.67 4.18 -20.33
N TYR A 446 17.71 3.17 -19.47
CA TYR A 446 18.08 1.82 -19.84
C TYR A 446 16.85 0.90 -19.78
N ALA A 447 16.47 0.34 -20.92
CA ALA A 447 15.34 -0.56 -21.07
C ALA A 447 15.75 -2.02 -21.37
N GLY A 448 17.05 -2.28 -21.57
CA GLY A 448 17.59 -3.61 -21.82
C GLY A 448 17.58 -4.50 -20.57
N THR A 449 17.84 -5.79 -20.79
CA THR A 449 17.96 -6.80 -19.71
C THR A 449 19.38 -7.34 -19.56
N ASP A 450 20.24 -7.09 -20.55
CA ASP A 450 21.53 -7.78 -20.72
C ASP A 450 22.54 -7.48 -19.62
N ILE A 451 22.52 -6.25 -19.07
CA ILE A 451 23.40 -5.84 -17.97
C ILE A 451 22.68 -5.69 -16.64
N GLY A 452 21.41 -6.10 -16.55
CA GLY A 452 20.66 -6.13 -15.29
C GLY A 452 20.18 -4.79 -14.74
N ALA A 453 20.40 -3.65 -15.44
CA ALA A 453 19.99 -2.31 -14.97
C ALA A 453 18.61 -1.88 -15.52
N THR A 454 17.72 -2.82 -15.74
CA THR A 454 16.40 -2.59 -16.35
C THR A 454 15.61 -1.52 -15.60
N GLY A 455 15.12 -0.53 -16.36
CA GLY A 455 14.32 0.57 -15.79
C GLY A 455 15.13 1.71 -15.19
N LEU A 456 16.45 1.69 -15.22
CA LEU A 456 17.28 2.81 -14.77
C LEU A 456 17.02 4.05 -15.62
N LEU A 457 16.77 5.17 -14.94
CA LEU A 457 16.67 6.48 -15.53
C LEU A 457 17.66 7.43 -14.85
N LEU A 458 18.54 8.05 -15.63
CA LEU A 458 19.48 9.06 -15.17
C LEU A 458 19.11 10.42 -15.76
N GLU A 459 19.20 11.47 -14.95
CA GLU A 459 18.96 12.85 -15.40
C GLU A 459 20.20 13.70 -15.11
N THR A 460 20.68 14.44 -16.14
CA THR A 460 21.80 15.37 -15.99
C THR A 460 21.80 16.40 -17.10
N THR A 461 22.26 17.61 -16.79
CA THR A 461 22.53 18.67 -17.78
C THR A 461 23.98 18.65 -18.28
N LYS A 462 24.81 17.73 -17.80
CA LYS A 462 26.22 17.61 -18.21
C LYS A 462 26.31 17.08 -19.64
N SER A 463 27.32 17.56 -20.38
CA SER A 463 27.61 17.07 -21.72
C SER A 463 28.58 15.88 -21.73
N SER A 464 29.23 15.60 -20.61
CA SER A 464 30.10 14.44 -20.39
C SER A 464 30.09 14.03 -18.92
N ALA A 465 30.18 12.73 -18.66
CA ALA A 465 30.29 12.15 -17.35
C ALA A 465 30.95 10.76 -17.40
N ASP A 466 31.68 10.41 -16.36
CA ASP A 466 32.20 9.07 -16.11
C ASP A 466 32.07 8.82 -14.60
N THR A 467 31.04 8.03 -14.19
CA THR A 467 30.71 7.90 -12.80
C THR A 467 30.08 6.54 -12.47
N SER A 468 30.25 6.10 -11.24
CA SER A 468 29.59 4.91 -10.74
C SER A 468 28.12 5.18 -10.41
N ILE A 469 27.27 4.22 -10.75
CA ILE A 469 25.88 4.15 -10.37
C ILE A 469 25.71 2.93 -9.46
N TYR A 470 25.16 3.13 -8.28
CA TYR A 470 24.86 2.09 -7.30
C TYR A 470 23.36 1.87 -7.30
N MET A 471 22.94 0.66 -7.68
CA MET A 471 21.53 0.26 -7.69
C MET A 471 21.33 -0.76 -6.58
N GLY A 472 20.81 -0.31 -5.43
CA GLY A 472 20.65 -1.13 -4.24
C GLY A 472 19.19 -1.52 -4.02
N ARG A 473 18.93 -2.80 -3.75
CA ARG A 473 17.64 -3.28 -3.21
C ARG A 473 17.82 -3.70 -1.77
N SER A 474 17.05 -3.09 -0.86
CA SER A 474 17.16 -3.37 0.56
C SER A 474 16.75 -4.81 0.91
N ILE A 475 17.15 -5.26 2.10
CA ILE A 475 16.76 -6.57 2.60
C ILE A 475 15.24 -6.66 2.77
N LEU A 476 14.60 -5.59 3.28
CA LEU A 476 13.14 -5.54 3.41
C LEU A 476 12.44 -5.60 2.06
N ALA A 477 12.90 -4.83 1.06
CA ALA A 477 12.33 -4.88 -0.28
C ALA A 477 12.54 -6.26 -0.94
N THR A 478 13.71 -6.89 -0.73
CA THR A 478 13.97 -8.24 -1.25
C THR A 478 13.03 -9.26 -0.63
N LEU A 479 12.76 -9.16 0.67
CA LEU A 479 11.84 -10.05 1.38
C LEU A 479 10.39 -9.75 1.02
N SER A 480 10.00 -8.48 0.92
CA SER A 480 8.67 -8.05 0.49
C SER A 480 8.37 -8.56 -0.93
N ASN A 481 9.26 -8.37 -1.89
CA ASN A 481 9.09 -8.88 -3.26
C ASN A 481 8.94 -10.41 -3.29
N TYR A 482 9.73 -11.13 -2.49
CA TYR A 482 9.59 -12.58 -2.37
C TYR A 482 8.21 -13.00 -1.80
N ILE A 483 7.72 -12.25 -0.82
CA ILE A 483 6.38 -12.49 -0.24
C ILE A 483 5.28 -12.13 -1.24
N ASP A 484 5.41 -11.03 -1.96
CA ASP A 484 4.47 -10.63 -3.02
C ASP A 484 4.36 -11.71 -4.11
N ASP A 485 5.50 -12.31 -4.53
CA ASP A 485 5.52 -13.44 -5.47
C ASP A 485 4.75 -14.68 -4.95
N ILE A 486 4.87 -14.99 -3.66
CA ILE A 486 4.14 -16.08 -3.01
C ILE A 486 2.64 -15.79 -2.92
N LEU A 487 2.28 -14.54 -2.64
CA LEU A 487 0.91 -14.09 -2.39
C LEU A 487 0.15 -13.67 -3.65
N MET A 488 0.84 -13.52 -4.79
CA MET A 488 0.19 -13.13 -6.04
C MET A 488 -0.95 -14.09 -6.42
N LEU A 489 -1.90 -13.60 -7.18
CA LEU A 489 -3.03 -14.41 -7.67
C LEU A 489 -2.50 -15.64 -8.46
N ASN A 490 -2.93 -16.84 -8.08
CA ASN A 490 -2.38 -18.12 -8.53
C ASN A 490 -0.89 -18.32 -8.19
N GLY A 491 -0.39 -17.65 -7.15
CA GLY A 491 0.92 -17.88 -6.58
C GLY A 491 0.99 -19.20 -5.81
N ASP A 492 2.14 -19.45 -5.18
CA ASP A 492 2.41 -20.76 -4.55
C ASP A 492 1.41 -21.11 -3.43
N VAL A 493 0.98 -20.14 -2.62
CA VAL A 493 -0.01 -20.36 -1.55
C VAL A 493 -1.38 -20.68 -2.13
N ASP A 494 -1.84 -19.88 -3.10
CA ASP A 494 -3.16 -20.07 -3.72
C ASP A 494 -3.23 -21.42 -4.44
N ASN A 495 -2.21 -21.80 -5.21
CA ASN A 495 -2.14 -23.09 -5.87
C ASN A 495 -2.21 -24.25 -4.88
N LYS A 496 -1.57 -24.09 -3.70
CA LYS A 496 -1.59 -25.13 -2.68
C LYS A 496 -2.97 -25.24 -2.01
N ILE A 497 -3.65 -24.11 -1.78
CA ILE A 497 -5.03 -24.10 -1.28
C ILE A 497 -5.95 -24.77 -2.29
N ASN A 498 -5.90 -24.36 -3.56
CA ASN A 498 -6.73 -24.92 -4.63
C ASN A 498 -6.56 -26.44 -4.76
N ASN A 499 -5.32 -26.96 -4.71
CA ASN A 499 -5.07 -28.40 -4.74
C ASN A 499 -5.71 -29.14 -3.55
N LEU A 500 -5.70 -28.54 -2.36
CA LEU A 500 -6.35 -29.13 -1.18
C LEU A 500 -7.89 -29.03 -1.25
N GLU A 501 -8.43 -28.01 -1.89
CA GLU A 501 -9.87 -27.89 -2.18
C GLU A 501 -10.31 -28.95 -3.19
N ASP A 502 -9.54 -29.20 -4.25
CA ASP A 502 -9.75 -30.29 -5.20
C ASP A 502 -9.71 -31.67 -4.51
N ASP A 503 -8.77 -31.85 -3.55
CA ASP A 503 -8.72 -33.07 -2.71
C ASP A 503 -10.00 -33.23 -1.88
N VAL A 504 -10.53 -32.14 -1.29
CA VAL A 504 -11.79 -32.14 -0.53
C VAL A 504 -12.97 -32.50 -1.42
N ASP A 505 -13.04 -31.95 -2.63
CA ASP A 505 -14.09 -32.24 -3.60
C ASP A 505 -14.02 -33.73 -4.03
N SER A 506 -12.84 -34.28 -4.26
CA SER A 506 -12.65 -35.71 -4.53
C SER A 506 -13.12 -36.59 -3.35
N LEU A 507 -12.87 -36.17 -2.11
CA LEU A 507 -13.36 -36.86 -0.91
C LEU A 507 -14.88 -36.78 -0.74
N ILE A 508 -15.53 -35.74 -1.26
CA ILE A 508 -17.01 -35.62 -1.32
C ILE A 508 -17.55 -36.64 -2.33
N GLU A 509 -16.93 -36.77 -3.51
CA GLU A 509 -17.29 -37.79 -4.50
C GLU A 509 -17.08 -39.22 -3.94
N ASP A 510 -15.98 -39.46 -3.23
CA ASP A 510 -15.73 -40.76 -2.55
C ASP A 510 -16.80 -41.06 -1.49
N GLN A 511 -17.27 -40.05 -0.76
CA GLN A 511 -18.37 -40.17 0.21
C GLN A 511 -19.67 -40.58 -0.49
N GLU A 512 -20.02 -39.97 -1.60
CA GLU A 512 -21.20 -40.32 -2.39
C GLU A 512 -21.12 -41.75 -2.95
N ALA A 513 -19.93 -42.13 -3.45
CA ALA A 513 -19.68 -43.48 -3.95
C ALA A 513 -19.80 -44.53 -2.82
N LEU A 514 -19.28 -44.21 -1.62
CA LEU A 514 -19.43 -45.05 -0.44
C LEU A 514 -20.90 -45.23 -0.05
N ASP A 515 -21.68 -44.15 -0.03
CA ASP A 515 -23.10 -44.19 0.31
C ASP A 515 -23.91 -45.05 -0.67
N LEU A 516 -23.64 -44.96 -1.96
CA LEU A 516 -24.23 -45.81 -2.98
C LEU A 516 -23.82 -47.29 -2.81
N GLN A 517 -22.54 -47.58 -2.52
CA GLN A 517 -22.04 -48.91 -2.25
C GLN A 517 -22.75 -49.52 -1.03
N ILE A 518 -22.87 -48.75 0.06
CA ILE A 518 -23.50 -49.17 1.30
C ILE A 518 -25.00 -49.44 1.09
N ALA A 519 -25.70 -48.60 0.32
CA ALA A 519 -27.09 -48.83 -0.04
C ALA A 519 -27.29 -50.13 -0.82
N SER A 520 -26.39 -50.43 -1.76
CA SER A 520 -26.38 -51.69 -2.54
C SER A 520 -26.12 -52.93 -1.65
N GLN A 521 -25.12 -52.84 -0.76
CA GLN A 521 -24.81 -53.90 0.21
C GLN A 521 -25.99 -54.17 1.16
N ARG A 522 -26.61 -53.09 1.65
CA ARG A 522 -27.82 -53.20 2.49
C ARG A 522 -28.94 -53.96 1.77
N ALA A 523 -29.23 -53.63 0.52
CA ALA A 523 -30.22 -54.30 -0.30
C ALA A 523 -29.88 -55.80 -0.49
N LEU A 524 -28.59 -56.12 -0.72
CA LEU A 524 -28.12 -57.51 -0.85
C LEU A 524 -28.30 -58.28 0.46
N TYR A 525 -27.94 -57.74 1.61
CA TYR A 525 -28.12 -58.38 2.92
C TYR A 525 -29.61 -58.58 3.24
N VAL A 526 -30.45 -57.58 3.01
CA VAL A 526 -31.92 -57.74 3.18
C VAL A 526 -32.42 -58.90 2.33
N LYS A 527 -32.04 -59.00 1.06
CA LYS A 527 -32.44 -60.12 0.18
C LYS A 527 -31.96 -61.47 0.71
N LYS A 528 -30.69 -61.60 1.15
CA LYS A 528 -30.13 -62.83 1.71
C LYS A 528 -30.84 -63.25 2.99
N PHE A 529 -31.04 -62.33 3.92
CA PHE A 529 -31.71 -62.62 5.21
C PHE A 529 -33.20 -62.93 5.04
N THR A 530 -33.89 -62.28 4.08
CA THR A 530 -35.28 -62.60 3.75
C THR A 530 -35.40 -64.03 3.18
N ALA A 531 -34.49 -64.43 2.28
CA ALA A 531 -34.45 -65.81 1.75
C ALA A 531 -34.17 -66.84 2.86
N MET A 532 -33.24 -66.54 3.78
CA MET A 532 -32.94 -67.39 4.92
C MET A 532 -34.17 -67.53 5.87
N GLN A 533 -34.85 -66.43 6.18
CA GLN A 533 -36.07 -66.47 6.99
C GLN A 533 -37.16 -67.30 6.33
N THR A 534 -37.35 -67.16 5.04
CA THR A 534 -38.31 -67.97 4.28
C THR A 534 -37.98 -69.47 4.41
N ALA A 535 -36.68 -69.81 4.26
CA ALA A 535 -36.24 -71.19 4.44
C ALA A 535 -36.46 -71.75 5.88
N VAL A 536 -36.06 -70.93 6.89
CA VAL A 536 -36.27 -71.28 8.32
C VAL A 536 -37.76 -71.46 8.65
N SER A 537 -38.61 -70.55 8.15
CA SER A 537 -40.08 -70.67 8.34
C SER A 537 -40.64 -71.91 7.67
N SER A 538 -40.12 -72.27 6.48
CA SER A 538 -40.50 -73.52 5.81
C SER A 538 -40.08 -74.78 6.59
N PHE A 539 -38.85 -74.78 7.13
CA PHE A 539 -38.38 -75.87 8.00
C PHE A 539 -39.18 -76.00 9.28
N LYS A 540 -39.54 -74.83 9.92
CA LYS A 540 -40.37 -74.81 11.13
C LYS A 540 -41.74 -75.41 10.85
N LYS A 541 -42.40 -74.98 9.77
CA LYS A 541 -43.68 -75.59 9.32
C LYS A 541 -43.59 -77.08 9.07
N THR A 542 -42.47 -77.53 8.46
CA THR A 542 -42.22 -78.97 8.24
C THR A 542 -42.03 -79.74 9.58
N GLY A 543 -41.30 -79.09 10.54
CA GLY A 543 -41.18 -79.62 11.92
C GLY A 543 -42.51 -79.74 12.63
N GLU A 544 -43.33 -78.71 12.61
CA GLU A 544 -44.68 -78.64 13.19
C GLU A 544 -45.57 -79.70 12.52
N PHE A 545 -45.45 -79.91 11.20
CA PHE A 545 -46.16 -81.01 10.50
C PHE A 545 -45.71 -82.38 10.97
N LEU A 546 -44.41 -82.59 11.14
CA LEU A 546 -43.88 -83.90 11.65
C LEU A 546 -44.29 -84.14 13.09
N ASP A 547 -44.25 -83.09 13.95
CA ASP A 547 -44.73 -83.18 15.34
C ASP A 547 -46.23 -83.57 15.42
N ASN A 548 -47.06 -82.94 14.57
CA ASN A 548 -48.48 -83.27 14.47
C ASN A 548 -48.69 -84.68 13.95
N LEU A 549 -47.87 -85.19 13.03
CA LEU A 549 -47.90 -86.52 12.49
C LEU A 549 -47.51 -87.55 13.57
N ILE A 550 -46.45 -87.29 14.34
CA ILE A 550 -46.01 -88.07 15.49
C ILE A 550 -47.09 -88.09 16.58
N ALA A 551 -47.71 -86.90 16.90
CA ALA A 551 -48.78 -86.81 17.85
C ALA A 551 -50.04 -87.63 17.43
N SER A 552 -50.39 -87.58 16.13
CA SER A 552 -51.50 -88.36 15.61
C SER A 552 -51.18 -89.86 15.62
N TRP A 553 -49.90 -90.28 15.38
CA TRP A 553 -49.50 -91.69 15.53
C TRP A 553 -49.53 -92.17 16.96
N ASN A 554 -49.09 -91.33 17.91
CA ASN A 554 -49.15 -91.69 19.36
C ASN A 554 -50.58 -91.69 19.93
N SER A 555 -51.53 -91.00 19.30
CA SER A 555 -52.95 -91.03 19.71
C SER A 555 -53.77 -92.17 19.08
N SER A 556 -53.19 -92.93 18.16
CA SER A 556 -53.81 -94.04 17.46
C SER A 556 -53.37 -95.43 18.00
N ASN A 557 -52.51 -95.50 18.99
CA ASN A 557 -52.14 -96.64 19.79
C ASN A 557 -52.68 -96.42 21.23
#